data_efd1fffe57b6e48c61db53d7e649facd
#
_entry.id   efd1fffe57b6e48c61db53d7e649facd
#
_cell.length_a   1.000
_cell.length_b   1.000
_cell.length_c   1.000
_cell.angle_alpha   90.00
_cell.angle_beta   90.00
_cell.angle_gamma   90.00
#
_symmetry.space_group_name_H-M   'P 1'
#
loop_
_entity.id
_entity.type
_entity.pdbx_description
1 polymer ?
#
loop_
_entity_poly.entity_id
_entity_poly.type
_entity_poly.pdbx_seq_one_letter_code
_entity_poly.pdbx_strand_id
1 'polypeptide(L)'
;DRVRFIDVGEEGSWDGGMVHASGWVEVGDEWWIFYGGTSGRHHEIDPVPGIGLATMRKEGFASLQSPPGGGFVVTKTLICPSGRLWVNAEASSGQVRVKVTDFERKDVPGFEESRPITGDGVRQEISWDGKPIETLAGREIRLEFEMTGTVDLYGFGFTE
;
A
#
# COMPACT_ATOMS: atom_id res chain seq x y z
N ASP A 1 -5.83 -12.79 13.52
CA ASP A 1 -4.91 -12.59 14.66
C ASP A 1 -4.53 -11.13 14.73
N ARG A 2 -4.38 -10.59 15.94
CA ARG A 2 -3.88 -9.23 16.14
C ARG A 2 -2.36 -9.31 16.22
N VAL A 3 -1.70 -8.86 15.17
CA VAL A 3 -0.25 -8.72 15.14
C VAL A 3 0.10 -7.35 15.76
N ARG A 4 1.18 -7.29 16.54
CA ARG A 4 1.68 -6.00 17.04
C ARG A 4 2.22 -5.21 15.87
N PHE A 5 1.94 -3.91 15.86
CA PHE A 5 2.42 -3.01 14.82
C PHE A 5 3.89 -2.59 15.04
N ILE A 6 4.25 -2.27 16.29
CA ILE A 6 5.62 -2.09 16.74
C ILE A 6 5.80 -3.03 17.94
N ASP A 7 6.71 -3.99 17.81
CA ASP A 7 7.04 -4.87 18.93
C ASP A 7 7.89 -4.14 19.97
N VAL A 8 7.82 -4.62 21.19
CA VAL A 8 8.78 -4.21 22.21
C VAL A 8 10.16 -4.76 21.84
N GLY A 9 11.22 -4.07 22.25
CA GLY A 9 12.60 -4.56 22.09
C GLY A 9 12.90 -5.81 22.93
N GLU A 10 14.12 -6.28 22.80
CA GLU A 10 14.60 -7.43 23.58
C GLU A 10 14.55 -7.13 25.10
N GLU A 11 14.42 -8.17 25.91
CA GLU A 11 14.44 -8.05 27.36
C GLU A 11 15.73 -7.35 27.85
N GLY A 12 15.57 -6.31 28.62
CA GLY A 12 16.68 -5.49 29.10
C GLY A 12 17.07 -4.32 28.18
N SER A 13 16.50 -4.22 26.95
CA SER A 13 16.67 -3.04 26.14
C SER A 13 15.86 -1.85 26.67
N TRP A 14 16.17 -0.63 26.22
CA TRP A 14 15.50 0.58 26.66
C TRP A 14 13.99 0.62 26.32
N ASP A 15 13.55 -0.15 25.33
CA ASP A 15 12.16 -0.28 24.86
C ASP A 15 11.60 -1.69 25.08
N GLY A 16 12.29 -2.55 25.87
CA GLY A 16 11.89 -3.93 26.12
C GLY A 16 10.68 -4.12 27.02
N GLY A 17 10.27 -3.07 27.75
CA GLY A 17 9.15 -3.12 28.67
C GLY A 17 7.82 -2.66 28.04
N MET A 18 7.82 -1.48 27.45
CA MET A 18 6.63 -0.89 26.80
C MET A 18 7.02 -0.04 25.59
N VAL A 19 6.11 0.03 24.62
CA VAL A 19 6.21 0.87 23.42
C VAL A 19 4.89 1.61 23.21
N HIS A 20 4.97 2.91 22.94
CA HIS A 20 3.84 3.80 22.65
C HIS A 20 4.14 4.63 21.41
N ALA A 21 3.45 4.39 20.29
CA ALA A 21 3.53 5.26 19.13
C ALA A 21 2.92 6.63 19.46
N SER A 22 3.63 7.72 19.10
CA SER A 22 3.20 9.08 19.43
C SER A 22 2.81 9.91 18.21
N GLY A 23 3.42 9.68 17.07
CA GLY A 23 3.14 10.42 15.86
C GLY A 23 3.97 9.94 14.68
N TRP A 24 3.60 10.35 13.48
CA TRP A 24 4.34 10.05 12.28
C TRP A 24 4.47 11.26 11.38
N VAL A 25 5.50 11.26 10.56
CA VAL A 25 5.73 12.24 9.50
C VAL A 25 6.01 11.52 8.19
N GLU A 26 5.65 12.16 7.09
CA GLU A 26 5.90 11.67 5.75
C GLU A 26 7.30 12.11 5.31
N VAL A 27 8.13 11.14 4.90
CA VAL A 27 9.50 11.37 4.42
C VAL A 27 9.69 10.55 3.13
N GLY A 28 9.54 11.22 1.99
CA GLY A 28 9.58 10.53 0.70
C GLY A 28 8.47 9.49 0.58
N ASP A 29 8.86 8.25 0.30
CA ASP A 29 7.95 7.11 0.15
C ASP A 29 7.74 6.31 1.46
N GLU A 30 8.15 6.89 2.59
CA GLU A 30 8.03 6.27 3.90
C GLU A 30 7.22 7.14 4.87
N TRP A 31 6.62 6.49 5.85
CA TRP A 31 6.20 7.10 7.09
C TRP A 31 7.22 6.80 8.17
N TRP A 32 7.71 7.85 8.79
CA TRP A 32 8.55 7.80 9.96
C TRP A 32 7.70 7.94 11.20
N ILE A 33 7.70 6.88 12.02
CA ILE A 33 6.84 6.73 13.19
C ILE A 33 7.71 6.86 14.42
N PHE A 34 7.58 7.98 15.12
CA PHE A 34 8.26 8.18 16.39
C PHE A 34 7.48 7.47 17.50
N TYR A 35 8.18 6.75 18.34
CA TYR A 35 7.59 6.05 19.46
C TYR A 35 8.40 6.28 20.74
N GLY A 36 7.68 6.36 21.88
CA GLY A 36 8.29 6.28 23.19
C GLY A 36 8.42 4.84 23.63
N GLY A 37 9.51 4.50 24.28
CA GLY A 37 9.70 3.19 24.89
C GLY A 37 10.23 3.31 26.30
N THR A 38 10.10 2.25 27.08
CA THR A 38 10.68 2.11 28.41
C THR A 38 11.23 0.72 28.61
N SER A 39 12.33 0.58 29.38
CA SER A 39 12.92 -0.71 29.72
C SER A 39 12.07 -1.54 30.66
N GLY A 40 11.18 -0.90 31.41
CA GLY A 40 10.31 -1.53 32.40
C GLY A 40 8.84 -1.40 32.06
N ARG A 41 8.02 -2.20 32.76
CA ARG A 41 6.56 -2.15 32.67
C ARG A 41 6.00 -1.02 33.54
N HIS A 42 4.74 -0.65 33.34
CA HIS A 42 4.07 0.47 33.98
C HIS A 42 4.17 0.52 35.55
N HIS A 43 4.38 -0.62 36.18
CA HIS A 43 4.44 -0.74 37.66
C HIS A 43 5.87 -0.94 38.19
N GLU A 44 6.88 -0.95 37.31
CA GLU A 44 8.27 -1.11 37.72
C GLU A 44 8.88 0.22 38.15
N ILE A 45 9.83 0.16 39.08
CA ILE A 45 10.50 1.33 39.63
C ILE A 45 11.65 1.72 38.72
N ASP A 46 11.73 3.02 38.40
CA ASP A 46 12.79 3.63 37.57
C ASP A 46 13.00 3.02 36.17
N PRO A 47 11.95 2.87 35.36
CA PRO A 47 12.14 2.46 33.96
C PRO A 47 12.91 3.52 33.19
N VAL A 48 13.89 3.09 32.38
CA VAL A 48 14.65 4.00 31.52
C VAL A 48 13.81 4.33 30.29
N PRO A 49 13.41 5.59 30.09
CA PRO A 49 12.66 6.00 28.92
C PRO A 49 13.59 6.29 27.74
N GLY A 50 13.05 6.17 26.53
CA GLY A 50 13.75 6.53 25.30
C GLY A 50 12.76 6.87 24.18
N ILE A 51 13.30 7.40 23.09
CA ILE A 51 12.55 7.68 21.87
C ILE A 51 13.18 6.87 20.74
N GLY A 52 12.37 6.12 20.03
CA GLY A 52 12.76 5.35 18.84
C GLY A 52 12.08 5.86 17.57
N LEU A 53 12.61 5.42 16.45
CA LEU A 53 12.08 5.64 15.13
C LEU A 53 11.84 4.26 14.47
N ALA A 54 10.60 4.03 14.05
CA ALA A 54 10.25 2.97 13.13
C ALA A 54 9.91 3.59 11.77
N THR A 55 10.25 2.92 10.69
CA THR A 55 9.87 3.34 9.35
C THR A 55 8.99 2.28 8.71
N MET A 56 8.08 2.73 7.87
CA MET A 56 7.27 1.85 7.05
C MET A 56 6.97 2.51 5.71
N ARG A 57 6.71 1.68 4.72
CA ARG A 57 6.20 2.10 3.41
C ARG A 57 4.99 3.02 3.58
N LYS A 58 4.95 4.11 2.85
CA LYS A 58 3.78 5.01 2.81
C LYS A 58 2.54 4.22 2.39
N GLU A 59 1.43 4.39 3.13
CA GLU A 59 0.17 3.66 2.92
C GLU A 59 0.31 2.12 3.02
N GLY A 60 1.35 1.63 3.71
CA GLY A 60 1.75 0.22 3.76
C GLY A 60 1.19 -0.58 4.95
N PHE A 61 0.12 -0.13 5.62
CA PHE A 61 -0.45 -0.82 6.79
C PHE A 61 -0.99 -2.22 6.50
N ALA A 62 -1.42 -2.46 5.26
CA ALA A 62 -1.93 -3.74 4.81
C ALA A 62 -1.74 -3.89 3.31
N SER A 63 -1.59 -5.11 2.85
CA SER A 63 -1.55 -5.46 1.43
C SER A 63 -2.53 -6.59 1.11
N LEU A 64 -2.87 -6.71 -0.15
CA LEU A 64 -3.46 -7.89 -0.72
C LEU A 64 -2.35 -8.67 -1.41
N GLN A 65 -1.96 -9.80 -0.83
CA GLN A 65 -0.93 -10.66 -1.41
C GLN A 65 -1.54 -11.59 -2.46
N SER A 66 -0.88 -11.68 -3.61
CA SER A 66 -1.29 -12.62 -4.65
C SER A 66 -1.08 -14.06 -4.19
N PRO A 67 -2.05 -14.97 -4.44
CA PRO A 67 -1.84 -16.39 -4.21
C PRO A 67 -0.81 -16.96 -5.19
N PRO A 68 -0.23 -18.16 -4.94
CA PRO A 68 0.83 -18.75 -5.77
C PRO A 68 0.49 -18.90 -7.26
N GLY A 69 -0.79 -18.98 -7.62
CA GLY A 69 -1.27 -19.07 -9.01
C GLY A 69 -1.63 -17.73 -9.63
N GLY A 70 -1.32 -16.63 -8.96
CA GLY A 70 -1.83 -15.31 -9.35
C GLY A 70 -3.27 -15.08 -8.87
N GLY A 71 -3.78 -13.88 -9.08
CA GLY A 71 -5.12 -13.50 -8.66
C GLY A 71 -5.55 -12.17 -9.26
N PHE A 72 -6.78 -11.79 -8.97
CA PHE A 72 -7.26 -10.48 -9.37
C PHE A 72 -8.11 -9.83 -8.28
N VAL A 73 -8.12 -8.52 -8.29
CA VAL A 73 -8.93 -7.68 -7.40
C VAL A 73 -9.76 -6.74 -8.25
N VAL A 74 -11.06 -6.71 -7.98
CA VAL A 74 -11.99 -5.82 -8.69
C VAL A 74 -12.54 -4.79 -7.72
N THR A 75 -12.47 -3.52 -8.08
CA THR A 75 -13.05 -2.45 -7.27
C THR A 75 -14.58 -2.47 -7.31
N LYS A 76 -15.20 -1.81 -6.35
CA LYS A 76 -16.57 -1.33 -6.54
C LYS A 76 -16.58 -0.34 -7.70
N THR A 77 -17.76 -0.07 -8.26
CA THR A 77 -17.93 1.01 -9.23
C THR A 77 -17.51 2.33 -8.59
N LEU A 78 -16.73 3.10 -9.33
CA LEU A 78 -16.30 4.45 -8.95
C LEU A 78 -16.49 5.41 -10.13
N ILE A 79 -16.62 6.68 -9.83
CA ILE A 79 -16.56 7.73 -10.86
C ILE A 79 -15.08 7.98 -11.16
N CYS A 80 -14.67 7.80 -12.42
CA CYS A 80 -13.29 8.01 -12.83
C CYS A 80 -12.87 9.46 -12.57
N PRO A 81 -11.86 9.72 -11.74
CA PRO A 81 -11.31 11.06 -11.57
C PRO A 81 -10.58 11.56 -12.82
N SER A 82 -10.23 12.84 -12.84
CA SER A 82 -9.51 13.47 -13.97
C SER A 82 -8.00 13.25 -13.95
N GLY A 83 -7.46 12.58 -12.94
CA GLY A 83 -6.01 12.38 -12.79
C GLY A 83 -5.51 11.05 -13.35
N ARG A 84 -4.19 10.91 -13.36
CA ARG A 84 -3.52 9.66 -13.77
C ARG A 84 -3.63 8.61 -12.68
N LEU A 85 -3.91 7.37 -13.06
CA LEU A 85 -3.97 6.23 -12.14
C LEU A 85 -2.55 5.81 -11.72
N TRP A 86 -2.37 5.57 -10.44
CA TRP A 86 -1.15 4.97 -9.88
C TRP A 86 -1.49 3.79 -8.96
N VAL A 87 -0.52 2.94 -8.75
CA VAL A 87 -0.59 1.81 -7.84
C VAL A 87 0.57 1.84 -6.85
N ASN A 88 0.29 1.47 -5.60
CA ASN A 88 1.27 1.15 -4.56
C ASN A 88 1.40 -0.36 -4.49
N ALA A 89 2.50 -0.91 -4.99
CA ALA A 89 2.71 -2.34 -5.04
C ALA A 89 4.19 -2.71 -4.93
N GLU A 90 4.46 -3.82 -4.27
CA GLU A 90 5.71 -4.57 -4.37
C GLU A 90 5.48 -5.74 -5.34
N ALA A 91 6.08 -5.67 -6.52
CA ALA A 91 5.94 -6.63 -7.60
C ALA A 91 7.29 -7.05 -8.21
N SER A 92 8.39 -7.00 -7.44
CA SER A 92 9.73 -7.37 -7.92
C SER A 92 9.84 -8.82 -8.33
N SER A 93 9.00 -9.69 -7.80
CA SER A 93 8.91 -11.12 -8.14
C SER A 93 7.61 -11.47 -8.88
N GLY A 94 6.98 -10.46 -9.50
CA GLY A 94 5.72 -10.61 -10.20
C GLY A 94 5.40 -9.40 -11.08
N GLN A 95 4.13 -9.24 -11.38
CA GLN A 95 3.62 -8.07 -12.09
C GLN A 95 2.17 -7.78 -11.73
N VAL A 96 1.79 -6.51 -11.85
CA VAL A 96 0.40 -6.06 -11.81
C VAL A 96 0.02 -5.49 -13.16
N ARG A 97 -1.13 -5.90 -13.70
CA ARG A 97 -1.78 -5.27 -14.83
C ARG A 97 -3.15 -4.77 -14.43
N VAL A 98 -3.61 -3.73 -15.08
CA VAL A 98 -4.91 -3.15 -14.79
C VAL A 98 -5.76 -3.11 -16.04
N LYS A 99 -6.99 -3.56 -15.88
CA LYS A 99 -8.05 -3.45 -16.87
C LYS A 99 -9.13 -2.51 -16.37
N VAL A 100 -9.73 -1.73 -17.27
CA VAL A 100 -10.90 -0.92 -16.95
C VAL A 100 -12.14 -1.56 -17.55
N THR A 101 -13.17 -1.73 -16.72
CA THR A 101 -14.48 -2.19 -17.15
C THR A 101 -15.56 -1.16 -16.79
N ASP A 102 -16.70 -1.25 -17.43
CA ASP A 102 -17.90 -0.51 -17.03
C ASP A 102 -18.57 -1.14 -15.79
N PHE A 103 -19.69 -0.57 -15.37
CA PHE A 103 -20.43 -1.05 -14.19
C PHE A 103 -21.03 -2.47 -14.39
N GLU A 104 -21.23 -2.90 -15.65
CA GLU A 104 -21.68 -4.26 -16.01
C GLU A 104 -20.50 -5.25 -16.18
N ARG A 105 -19.26 -4.79 -15.95
CA ARG A 105 -18.02 -5.55 -16.13
C ARG A 105 -17.69 -5.88 -17.60
N LYS A 106 -18.15 -5.06 -18.53
CA LYS A 106 -17.73 -5.10 -19.92
C LYS A 106 -16.46 -4.29 -20.10
N ASP A 107 -15.53 -4.80 -20.90
CA ASP A 107 -14.26 -4.12 -21.16
C ASP A 107 -14.49 -2.75 -21.82
N VAL A 108 -13.77 -1.74 -21.33
CA VAL A 108 -13.75 -0.41 -21.95
C VAL A 108 -12.73 -0.41 -23.06
N PRO A 109 -13.13 -0.14 -24.34
CA PRO A 109 -12.24 -0.26 -25.50
C PRO A 109 -10.97 0.57 -25.40
N GLY A 110 -9.80 -0.12 -25.47
CA GLY A 110 -8.46 0.44 -25.34
C GLY A 110 -7.94 0.54 -23.91
N PHE A 111 -8.66 -0.05 -22.94
CA PHE A 111 -8.25 -0.18 -21.55
C PHE A 111 -8.34 -1.63 -21.06
N GLU A 112 -8.31 -2.57 -22.00
CA GLU A 112 -8.43 -4.01 -21.72
C GLU A 112 -7.22 -4.55 -20.96
N GLU A 113 -6.05 -3.97 -21.16
CA GLU A 113 -4.82 -4.36 -20.49
C GLU A 113 -3.84 -3.18 -20.41
N SER A 114 -3.35 -2.87 -19.20
CA SER A 114 -2.28 -1.87 -19.02
C SER A 114 -0.91 -2.45 -19.35
N ARG A 115 0.10 -1.58 -19.47
CA ARG A 115 1.48 -2.01 -19.34
C ARG A 115 1.69 -2.63 -17.96
N PRO A 116 2.53 -3.68 -17.85
CA PRO A 116 2.78 -4.32 -16.56
C PRO A 116 3.55 -3.38 -15.64
N ILE A 117 3.15 -3.34 -14.38
CA ILE A 117 3.94 -2.81 -13.29
C ILE A 117 4.77 -3.95 -12.72
N THR A 118 6.07 -3.74 -12.65
CA THR A 118 7.06 -4.66 -12.06
C THR A 118 8.00 -3.86 -11.16
N GLY A 119 8.50 -4.49 -10.08
CA GLY A 119 9.33 -3.81 -9.10
C GLY A 119 8.55 -3.26 -7.92
N ASP A 120 9.25 -2.52 -7.08
CA ASP A 120 8.72 -1.93 -5.85
C ASP A 120 8.54 -0.42 -5.99
N GLY A 121 7.35 0.10 -5.65
CA GLY A 121 7.12 1.55 -5.71
C GLY A 121 5.77 1.95 -5.13
N VAL A 122 5.75 3.11 -4.48
CA VAL A 122 4.57 3.66 -3.78
C VAL A 122 3.61 4.37 -4.75
N ARG A 123 4.13 4.90 -5.87
CA ARG A 123 3.37 5.69 -6.86
C ARG A 123 3.76 5.30 -8.28
N GLN A 124 3.54 4.04 -8.65
CA GLN A 124 3.84 3.54 -9.99
C GLN A 124 2.66 3.86 -10.92
N GLU A 125 2.91 4.69 -11.93
CA GLU A 125 1.88 5.11 -12.88
C GLU A 125 1.41 3.95 -13.75
N ILE A 126 0.10 3.77 -13.84
CA ILE A 126 -0.53 2.80 -14.73
C ILE A 126 -0.77 3.48 -16.10
N SER A 127 -0.38 2.80 -17.17
CA SER A 127 -0.54 3.33 -18.52
C SER A 127 -1.07 2.29 -19.51
N TRP A 128 -1.84 2.75 -20.45
CA TRP A 128 -2.31 1.98 -21.62
C TRP A 128 -1.74 2.58 -22.90
N ASP A 129 -1.47 1.76 -23.90
CA ASP A 129 -0.82 2.22 -25.12
C ASP A 129 -1.63 3.29 -25.85
N GLY A 130 -1.16 4.53 -25.73
CA GLY A 130 -1.71 5.70 -26.40
C GLY A 130 -3.05 6.23 -25.85
N LYS A 131 -3.55 5.71 -24.73
CA LYS A 131 -4.80 6.19 -24.13
C LYS A 131 -4.62 6.61 -22.66
N PRO A 132 -4.70 7.89 -22.37
CA PRO A 132 -4.70 8.36 -20.98
C PRO A 132 -6.06 8.07 -20.32
N ILE A 133 -6.03 7.57 -19.07
CA ILE A 133 -7.26 7.21 -18.33
C ILE A 133 -8.14 8.43 -18.07
N GLU A 134 -7.59 9.63 -18.08
CA GLU A 134 -8.28 10.91 -17.95
C GLU A 134 -9.39 11.08 -19.01
N THR A 135 -9.31 10.39 -20.15
CA THR A 135 -10.38 10.38 -21.16
C THR A 135 -11.67 9.73 -20.67
N LEU A 136 -11.61 8.98 -19.57
CA LEU A 136 -12.76 8.37 -18.91
C LEU A 136 -13.30 9.22 -17.76
N ALA A 137 -12.72 10.40 -17.49
CA ALA A 137 -13.13 11.26 -16.38
C ALA A 137 -14.66 11.49 -16.35
N GLY A 138 -15.24 11.33 -15.16
CA GLY A 138 -16.68 11.45 -14.94
C GLY A 138 -17.51 10.20 -15.30
N ARG A 139 -16.92 9.17 -15.90
CA ARG A 139 -17.61 7.91 -16.21
C ARG A 139 -17.62 6.98 -15.02
N GLU A 140 -18.66 6.17 -14.89
CA GLU A 140 -18.69 5.03 -13.98
C GLU A 140 -17.83 3.91 -14.54
N ILE A 141 -16.82 3.51 -13.76
CA ILE A 141 -15.87 2.44 -14.12
C ILE A 141 -15.63 1.50 -12.94
N ARG A 142 -15.02 0.35 -13.25
CA ARG A 142 -14.33 -0.52 -12.29
C ARG A 142 -12.89 -0.72 -12.75
N LEU A 143 -12.00 -0.88 -11.80
CA LEU A 143 -10.62 -1.28 -12.05
C LEU A 143 -10.47 -2.76 -11.65
N GLU A 144 -9.89 -3.55 -12.52
CA GLU A 144 -9.50 -4.94 -12.26
C GLU A 144 -7.97 -5.01 -12.25
N PHE A 145 -7.40 -5.31 -11.08
CA PHE A 145 -5.96 -5.50 -10.90
C PHE A 145 -5.67 -6.99 -11.01
N GLU A 146 -5.00 -7.40 -12.08
CA GLU A 146 -4.52 -8.76 -12.27
C GLU A 146 -3.08 -8.85 -11.74
N MET A 147 -2.82 -9.79 -10.85
CA MET A 147 -1.53 -10.04 -10.23
C MET A 147 -1.01 -11.40 -10.66
N THR A 148 0.23 -11.46 -11.14
CA THR A 148 0.91 -12.70 -11.53
C THR A 148 2.28 -12.77 -10.83
N GLY A 149 2.66 -13.96 -10.35
CA GLY A 149 3.83 -14.11 -9.51
C GLY A 149 3.57 -13.66 -8.07
N THR A 150 4.61 -13.28 -7.35
CA THR A 150 4.49 -12.76 -5.98
C THR A 150 4.33 -11.24 -6.03
N VAL A 151 3.19 -10.76 -5.54
CA VAL A 151 2.82 -9.35 -5.51
C VAL A 151 2.15 -9.02 -4.19
N ASP A 152 2.55 -7.91 -3.58
CA ASP A 152 1.83 -7.24 -2.51
C ASP A 152 1.23 -5.94 -3.06
N LEU A 153 -0.10 -5.90 -3.19
CA LEU A 153 -0.85 -4.71 -3.60
C LEU A 153 -1.33 -3.95 -2.37
N TYR A 154 -0.74 -2.80 -2.09
CA TYR A 154 -1.07 -1.95 -0.93
C TYR A 154 -2.23 -1.01 -1.22
N GLY A 155 -2.32 -0.46 -2.44
CA GLY A 155 -3.36 0.47 -2.78
C GLY A 155 -3.25 1.03 -4.18
N PHE A 156 -4.19 1.88 -4.52
CA PHE A 156 -4.19 2.65 -5.77
C PHE A 156 -4.84 4.01 -5.53
N GLY A 157 -4.60 4.92 -6.45
CA GLY A 157 -5.26 6.23 -6.44
C GLY A 157 -5.03 6.98 -7.75
N PHE A 158 -5.53 8.20 -7.77
CA PHE A 158 -5.36 9.10 -8.90
C PHE A 158 -4.56 10.32 -8.48
N THR A 159 -3.76 10.86 -9.39
CA THR A 159 -3.12 12.17 -9.18
C THR A 159 -4.18 13.27 -9.13
N GLU A 160 -3.91 14.32 -8.37
CA GLU A 160 -4.71 15.54 -8.40
C GLU A 160 -4.47 16.37 -9.67
#